data_43a7bec3a79b306897faf1b1d8839de1
#
_entry.id   43a7bec3a79b306897faf1b1d8839de1
#
_cell.length_a   1.000
_cell.length_b   1.000
_cell.length_c   1.000
_cell.angle_alpha   90.00
_cell.angle_beta   90.00
_cell.angle_gamma   90.00
#
_symmetry.space_group_name_H-M   'P 1'
#
loop_
_entity.id
_entity.type
_entity.pdbx_description
1 polymer ?
#
loop_
_entity_poly.entity_id
_entity_poly.type
_entity_poly.pdbx_seq_one_letter_code
_entity_poly.pdbx_strand_id
1 'polypeptide(L)'
;MIWNSTSCLLPSPHVFISRKHPLAGNSIITNEELEEYPYLSFEQGEHNSFYFSEEIFSDFERRKNIRVRDRATLFNLLIGLNGYTVCSGVIDKKLNGKDIIAVPLADESDMRIGYITHRKGMLSRLGTTYLEALQKYLG
;
A
#
# COMPACT_ATOMS: atom_id res chain seq x y z
N MET A 1 -5.42 -15.44 23.24
CA MET A 1 -5.01 -15.10 21.84
C MET A 1 -4.48 -16.34 21.14
N ILE A 2 -5.05 -16.73 20.01
CA ILE A 2 -4.80 -18.02 19.31
C ILE A 2 -3.73 -17.85 18.21
N TRP A 3 -3.35 -16.61 17.89
CA TRP A 3 -2.48 -16.24 16.77
C TRP A 3 -1.18 -15.61 17.23
N ASN A 4 -0.09 -15.89 16.51
CA ASN A 4 1.16 -15.18 16.60
C ASN A 4 1.28 -14.26 15.40
N SER A 5 1.66 -13.02 15.63
CA SER A 5 1.96 -12.04 14.57
C SER A 5 3.46 -11.77 14.55
N THR A 6 4.05 -11.81 13.36
CA THR A 6 5.46 -11.51 13.13
C THR A 6 5.58 -10.43 12.08
N SER A 7 6.21 -9.32 12.43
CA SER A 7 6.51 -8.24 11.48
C SER A 7 7.71 -8.60 10.61
N CYS A 8 7.61 -8.38 9.30
CA CYS A 8 8.68 -8.62 8.33
C CYS A 8 9.29 -7.32 7.81
N LEU A 9 8.50 -6.24 7.75
CA LEU A 9 8.89 -4.98 7.14
C LEU A 9 8.17 -3.83 7.84
N LEU A 10 8.89 -2.73 8.05
CA LEU A 10 8.38 -1.46 8.56
C LEU A 10 8.61 -0.37 7.50
N PRO A 11 7.88 -0.40 6.38
CA PRO A 11 8.08 0.60 5.33
C PRO A 11 7.55 1.96 5.77
N SER A 12 8.23 3.01 5.37
CA SER A 12 7.66 4.36 5.40
C SER A 12 6.56 4.48 4.35
N PRO A 13 5.54 5.33 4.58
CA PRO A 13 4.49 5.56 3.59
C PRO A 13 5.04 6.13 2.29
N HIS A 14 4.50 5.65 1.18
CA HIS A 14 4.78 6.15 -0.16
C HIS A 14 3.47 6.44 -0.88
N VAL A 15 3.56 7.29 -1.88
CA VAL A 15 2.46 7.61 -2.79
C VAL A 15 2.72 6.94 -4.12
N PHE A 16 1.76 6.13 -4.60
CA PHE A 16 1.76 5.67 -5.99
C PHE A 16 1.06 6.70 -6.85
N ILE A 17 1.75 7.16 -7.86
CA ILE A 17 1.27 8.12 -8.86
C ILE A 17 1.75 7.71 -10.25
N SER A 18 1.10 8.25 -11.27
CA SER A 18 1.60 8.14 -12.64
C SER A 18 2.97 8.82 -12.77
N ARG A 19 3.85 8.25 -13.57
CA ARG A 19 5.12 8.90 -13.96
C ARG A 19 4.94 10.28 -14.59
N LYS A 20 3.76 10.54 -15.16
CA LYS A 20 3.40 11.83 -15.79
C LYS A 20 2.66 12.76 -14.83
N HIS A 21 2.46 12.35 -13.58
CA HIS A 21 1.80 13.15 -12.57
C HIS A 21 2.59 14.45 -12.32
N PRO A 22 1.92 15.60 -12.07
CA PRO A 22 2.62 16.86 -11.77
C PRO A 22 3.63 16.78 -10.62
N LEU A 23 3.38 15.93 -9.62
CA LEU A 23 4.26 15.70 -8.47
C LEU A 23 5.33 14.61 -8.70
N ALA A 24 5.42 14.01 -9.88
CA ALA A 24 6.32 12.89 -10.16
C ALA A 24 7.82 13.26 -10.05
N GLY A 25 8.16 14.54 -10.14
CA GLY A 25 9.53 15.03 -9.98
C GLY A 25 9.94 15.33 -8.53
N ASN A 26 9.02 15.26 -7.59
CA ASN A 26 9.32 15.54 -6.19
C ASN A 26 10.09 14.37 -5.56
N SER A 27 11.05 14.68 -4.69
CA SER A 27 11.78 13.68 -3.89
C SER A 27 10.94 13.16 -2.70
N ILE A 28 10.00 13.98 -2.24
CA ILE A 28 9.04 13.69 -1.18
C ILE A 28 7.77 14.48 -1.46
N ILE A 29 6.62 13.94 -1.12
CA ILE A 29 5.31 14.56 -1.31
C ILE A 29 4.67 14.77 0.06
N THR A 30 4.01 15.92 0.26
CA THR A 30 3.26 16.23 1.49
C THR A 30 1.77 15.95 1.32
N ASN A 31 1.05 15.84 2.43
CA ASN A 31 -0.40 15.66 2.41
C ASN A 31 -1.13 16.86 1.79
N GLU A 32 -0.61 18.06 2.01
CA GLU A 32 -1.16 19.30 1.48
C GLU A 32 -1.08 19.34 -0.06
N GLU A 33 0.05 18.90 -0.63
CA GLU A 33 0.22 18.82 -2.09
C GLU A 33 -0.76 17.82 -2.73
N LEU A 34 -1.21 16.82 -1.99
CA LEU A 34 -2.14 15.79 -2.47
C LEU A 34 -3.61 16.22 -2.44
N GLU A 35 -3.99 17.28 -1.74
CA GLU A 35 -5.39 17.71 -1.59
C GLU A 35 -6.07 18.06 -2.92
N GLU A 36 -5.32 18.52 -3.90
CA GLU A 36 -5.83 18.89 -5.22
C GLU A 36 -6.13 17.67 -6.11
N TYR A 37 -5.62 16.49 -5.76
CA TYR A 37 -5.70 15.28 -6.57
C TYR A 37 -6.68 14.25 -5.99
N PRO A 38 -7.33 13.41 -6.83
CA PRO A 38 -8.23 12.38 -6.33
C PRO A 38 -7.46 11.25 -5.63
N TYR A 39 -7.89 10.95 -4.42
CA TYR A 39 -7.41 9.79 -3.66
C TYR A 39 -8.16 8.54 -4.12
N LEU A 40 -7.43 7.50 -4.49
CA LEU A 40 -7.96 6.22 -4.91
C LEU A 40 -7.74 5.19 -3.80
N SER A 41 -8.82 4.65 -3.29
CA SER A 41 -8.82 3.66 -2.22
C SER A 41 -9.59 2.41 -2.62
N PHE A 42 -9.28 1.28 -1.99
CA PHE A 42 -10.06 0.07 -2.15
C PHE A 42 -11.36 0.14 -1.33
N GLU A 43 -12.44 -0.41 -1.90
CA GLU A 43 -13.67 -0.65 -1.15
C GLU A 43 -13.38 -1.70 -0.09
N GLN A 44 -13.48 -1.30 1.17
CA GLN A 44 -13.38 -2.17 2.32
C GLN A 44 -14.79 -2.71 2.65
N GLY A 45 -14.93 -3.94 3.08
CA GLY A 45 -16.22 -4.52 3.43
C GLY A 45 -16.94 -3.82 4.61
N GLU A 46 -18.12 -4.29 4.96
CA GLU A 46 -19.00 -3.68 5.99
C GLU A 46 -18.40 -3.62 7.41
N HIS A 47 -17.36 -4.41 7.70
CA HIS A 47 -16.69 -4.45 9.00
C HIS A 47 -15.36 -3.69 8.99
N ASN A 48 -15.35 -2.55 8.36
CA ASN A 48 -14.15 -1.75 8.19
C ASN A 48 -13.80 -1.03 9.49
N SER A 49 -12.63 -1.31 10.05
CA SER A 49 -12.02 -0.49 11.07
C SER A 49 -10.59 -0.12 10.67
N PHE A 50 -10.09 1.00 11.19
CA PHE A 50 -8.72 1.45 11.00
C PHE A 50 -7.68 0.34 11.22
N TYR A 51 -7.94 -0.57 12.18
CA TYR A 51 -7.02 -1.67 12.52
C TYR A 51 -7.02 -2.83 11.52
N PHE A 52 -8.04 -2.92 10.67
CA PHE A 52 -8.19 -3.99 9.67
C PHE A 52 -8.08 -3.47 8.25
N SER A 53 -7.73 -2.21 8.08
CA SER A 53 -7.54 -1.61 6.78
C SER A 53 -6.23 -2.08 6.15
N GLU A 54 -6.28 -2.50 4.90
CA GLU A 54 -5.08 -2.82 4.11
C GLU A 54 -4.33 -1.57 3.65
N GLU A 55 -4.97 -0.42 3.74
CA GLU A 55 -4.43 0.87 3.31
C GLU A 55 -4.22 1.80 4.49
N ILE A 56 -3.09 2.49 4.49
CA ILE A 56 -2.88 3.64 5.36
C ILE A 56 -3.88 4.71 4.91
N PHE A 57 -4.60 5.32 5.86
CA PHE A 57 -5.59 6.37 5.60
C PHE A 57 -6.84 5.96 4.81
N SER A 58 -7.20 4.68 4.74
CA SER A 58 -8.45 4.26 4.09
C SER A 58 -9.70 4.89 4.73
N ASP A 59 -9.64 5.24 6.01
CA ASP A 59 -10.71 5.90 6.77
C ASP A 59 -10.62 7.43 6.74
N PHE A 60 -9.59 7.99 6.13
CA PHE A 60 -9.49 9.45 5.96
C PHE A 60 -10.50 9.92 4.90
N GLU A 61 -11.46 10.74 5.32
CA GLU A 61 -12.33 11.45 4.40
C GLU A 61 -11.52 12.47 3.62
N ARG A 62 -11.01 12.05 2.47
CA ARG A 62 -10.41 12.96 1.50
C ARG A 62 -11.51 13.63 0.69
N ARG A 63 -11.35 14.91 0.40
CA ARG A 63 -12.32 15.72 -0.33
C ARG A 63 -12.67 15.15 -1.71
N LYS A 64 -11.71 14.53 -2.38
CA LYS A 64 -11.84 13.86 -3.67
C LYS A 64 -11.47 12.38 -3.50
N ASN A 65 -12.38 11.55 -3.04
CA ASN A 65 -12.13 10.13 -2.82
C ASN A 65 -12.90 9.28 -3.84
N ILE A 66 -12.20 8.37 -4.50
CA ILE A 66 -12.75 7.39 -5.43
C ILE A 66 -12.46 6.00 -4.90
N ARG A 67 -13.50 5.21 -4.64
CA ARG A 67 -13.38 3.84 -4.19
C ARG A 67 -13.43 2.89 -5.37
N VAL A 68 -12.52 1.94 -5.42
CA VAL A 68 -12.39 0.91 -6.46
C VAL A 68 -12.37 -0.47 -5.84
N ARG A 69 -12.64 -1.51 -6.64
CA ARG A 69 -12.68 -2.89 -6.16
C ARG A 69 -11.48 -3.72 -6.58
N ASP A 70 -10.74 -3.26 -7.56
CA ASP A 70 -9.61 -4.02 -8.10
C ASP A 70 -8.43 -3.12 -8.46
N ARG A 71 -7.25 -3.75 -8.48
CA ARG A 71 -5.98 -3.07 -8.71
C ARG A 71 -5.83 -2.52 -10.14
N ALA A 72 -6.36 -3.21 -11.13
CA ALA A 72 -6.26 -2.78 -12.53
C ALA A 72 -7.02 -1.48 -12.75
N THR A 73 -8.25 -1.39 -12.22
CA THR A 73 -9.04 -0.17 -12.22
C THR A 73 -8.33 0.96 -11.48
N LEU A 74 -7.77 0.68 -10.30
CA LEU A 74 -7.01 1.67 -9.53
C LEU A 74 -5.87 2.25 -10.36
N PHE A 75 -5.04 1.42 -10.99
CA PHE A 75 -3.89 1.87 -11.77
C PHE A 75 -4.30 2.66 -13.02
N ASN A 76 -5.37 2.24 -13.70
CA ASN A 76 -5.90 3.00 -14.84
C ASN A 76 -6.37 4.41 -14.43
N LEU A 77 -7.02 4.53 -13.28
CA LEU A 77 -7.48 5.82 -12.77
C LEU A 77 -6.33 6.67 -12.21
N LEU A 78 -5.29 6.08 -11.62
CA LEU A 78 -4.07 6.80 -11.26
C LEU A 78 -3.48 7.52 -12.48
N ILE A 79 -3.44 6.84 -13.63
CA ILE A 79 -2.93 7.40 -14.87
C ILE A 79 -3.92 8.40 -15.48
N GLY A 80 -5.19 8.02 -15.59
CA GLY A 80 -6.20 8.78 -16.32
C GLY A 80 -6.68 10.05 -15.64
N LEU A 81 -6.62 10.10 -14.30
CA LEU A 81 -7.15 11.22 -13.50
C LEU A 81 -6.07 12.01 -12.76
N ASN A 82 -4.79 11.70 -12.95
CA ASN A 82 -3.73 12.18 -12.07
C ASN A 82 -4.05 11.92 -10.58
N GLY A 83 -4.58 10.73 -10.30
CA GLY A 83 -4.90 10.32 -8.94
C GLY A 83 -3.68 9.80 -8.19
N TYR A 84 -3.89 9.50 -6.92
CA TYR A 84 -2.87 8.89 -6.08
C TYR A 84 -3.48 7.85 -5.14
N THR A 85 -2.63 6.94 -4.65
CA THR A 85 -2.94 6.06 -3.52
C THR A 85 -1.74 5.96 -2.59
N VAL A 86 -1.97 5.71 -1.30
CA VAL A 86 -0.91 5.58 -0.30
C VAL A 86 -0.62 4.11 -0.05
N CYS A 87 0.64 3.74 -0.01
CA CYS A 87 1.09 2.35 0.04
C CYS A 87 2.48 2.21 0.68
N SER A 88 2.97 0.98 0.73
CA SER A 88 4.31 0.64 1.26
C SER A 88 5.49 1.07 0.40
N GLY A 89 5.25 1.55 -0.81
CA GLY A 89 6.31 1.87 -1.77
C GLY A 89 6.87 0.65 -2.52
N VAL A 90 6.49 -0.56 -2.16
CA VAL A 90 6.94 -1.78 -2.85
C VAL A 90 6.15 -1.99 -4.12
N ILE A 91 6.82 -1.89 -5.26
CA ILE A 91 6.23 -2.12 -6.58
C ILE A 91 7.18 -2.93 -7.46
N ASP A 92 6.70 -4.05 -7.99
CA ASP A 92 7.44 -4.84 -8.96
C ASP A 92 7.22 -4.30 -10.38
N LYS A 93 8.29 -3.77 -10.98
CA LYS A 93 8.25 -3.17 -12.32
C LYS A 93 7.96 -4.17 -13.43
N LYS A 94 8.26 -5.47 -13.23
CA LYS A 94 7.96 -6.51 -14.21
C LYS A 94 6.47 -6.82 -14.27
N LEU A 95 5.79 -6.75 -13.12
CA LEU A 95 4.35 -7.03 -13.02
C LEU A 95 3.49 -5.79 -13.27
N ASN A 96 3.95 -4.61 -12.90
CA ASN A 96 3.15 -3.38 -12.90
C ASN A 96 3.56 -2.36 -13.97
N GLY A 97 4.56 -2.69 -14.79
CA GLY A 97 5.06 -1.78 -15.82
C GLY A 97 5.89 -0.60 -15.25
N LYS A 98 6.08 0.41 -16.09
CA LYS A 98 6.92 1.57 -15.78
C LYS A 98 6.12 2.87 -15.58
N ASP A 99 4.81 2.80 -15.74
CA ASP A 99 3.95 4.01 -15.76
C ASP A 99 3.57 4.49 -14.36
N ILE A 100 3.65 3.62 -13.36
CA ILE A 100 3.43 3.96 -11.94
C ILE A 100 4.77 4.03 -11.22
N ILE A 101 4.93 5.06 -10.41
CA ILE A 101 6.09 5.27 -9.55
C ILE A 101 5.66 5.41 -8.09
N ALA A 102 6.56 5.08 -7.19
CA ALA A 102 6.42 5.31 -5.75
C ALA A 102 7.28 6.51 -5.34
N VAL A 103 6.68 7.49 -4.68
CA VAL A 103 7.37 8.65 -4.12
C VAL A 103 7.14 8.67 -2.61
N PRO A 104 8.18 8.90 -1.79
CA PRO A 104 8.01 9.00 -0.34
C PRO A 104 6.96 10.04 0.06
N LEU A 105 6.12 9.70 1.03
CA LEU A 105 5.18 10.61 1.65
C LEU A 105 5.79 11.18 2.93
N ALA A 106 5.68 12.49 3.13
CA ALA A 106 6.07 13.16 4.36
C ALA A 106 5.04 12.90 5.47
N ASP A 107 5.06 11.69 6.00
CA ASP A 107 4.16 11.25 7.06
C ASP A 107 4.89 10.30 8.01
N GLU A 108 4.69 10.49 9.31
CA GLU A 108 5.34 9.70 10.35
C GLU A 108 4.56 8.42 10.73
N SER A 109 3.47 8.11 10.03
CA SER A 109 2.70 6.90 10.30
C SER A 109 3.50 5.65 9.99
N ASP A 110 3.44 4.69 10.90
CA ASP A 110 4.08 3.39 10.77
C ASP A 110 3.18 2.42 10.01
N MET A 111 3.68 1.86 8.92
CA MET A 111 3.08 0.69 8.29
C MET A 111 3.83 -0.56 8.75
N ARG A 112 3.10 -1.60 9.16
CA ARG A 112 3.68 -2.88 9.56
C ARG A 112 3.19 -3.98 8.63
N ILE A 113 4.10 -4.55 7.86
CA ILE A 113 3.81 -5.72 7.02
C ILE A 113 4.40 -6.95 7.69
N GLY A 114 3.60 -7.99 7.82
CA GLY A 114 4.01 -9.21 8.48
C GLY A 114 3.11 -10.39 8.13
N TYR A 115 3.23 -11.45 8.89
CA TYR A 115 2.40 -12.63 8.76
C TYR A 115 1.83 -13.07 10.11
N ILE A 116 0.72 -13.79 10.05
CA ILE A 116 0.03 -14.34 11.20
C ILE A 116 0.05 -15.86 11.12
N THR A 117 0.39 -16.52 12.22
CA THR A 117 0.36 -17.98 12.32
C THR A 117 -0.48 -18.41 13.52
N HIS A 118 -1.08 -19.59 13.42
CA HIS A 118 -1.75 -20.18 14.57
C HIS A 118 -0.73 -20.64 15.62
N ARG A 119 -0.98 -20.32 16.90
CA ARG A 119 -0.02 -20.63 18.00
C ARG A 119 0.37 -22.10 18.12
N LYS A 120 -0.60 -22.99 17.88
CA LYS A 120 -0.41 -24.45 17.98
C LYS A 120 -0.12 -25.08 16.61
N GLY A 121 -0.08 -24.29 15.54
CA GLY A 121 0.16 -24.77 14.19
C GLY A 121 1.65 -24.78 13.89
N MET A 122 2.16 -25.87 13.35
CA MET A 122 3.47 -25.90 12.74
C MET A 122 3.37 -25.44 11.28
N LEU A 123 4.27 -24.57 10.87
CA LEU A 123 4.40 -24.21 9.46
C LEU A 123 4.77 -25.47 8.64
N SER A 124 4.09 -25.65 7.52
CA SER A 124 4.49 -26.67 6.56
C SER A 124 5.86 -26.33 5.95
N ARG A 125 6.52 -27.31 5.35
CA ARG A 125 7.77 -27.08 4.62
C ARG A 125 7.63 -25.98 3.56
N LEU A 126 6.51 -25.97 2.81
CA LEU A 126 6.23 -24.94 1.82
C LEU A 126 6.01 -23.56 2.46
N GLY A 127 5.32 -23.51 3.61
CA GLY A 127 5.12 -22.26 4.35
C GLY A 127 6.45 -21.67 4.83
N THR A 128 7.36 -22.50 5.36
CA THR A 128 8.70 -22.07 5.76
C THR A 128 9.49 -21.54 4.57
N THR A 129 9.53 -22.30 3.46
CA THR A 129 10.22 -21.87 2.22
C THR A 129 9.67 -20.56 1.69
N TYR A 130 8.34 -20.35 1.73
CA TYR A 130 7.72 -19.09 1.32
C TYR A 130 8.16 -17.92 2.20
N LEU A 131 8.17 -18.09 3.51
CA LEU A 131 8.58 -17.04 4.44
C LEU A 131 10.06 -16.67 4.29
N GLU A 132 10.94 -17.66 4.08
CA GLU A 132 12.35 -17.43 3.79
C GLU A 132 12.54 -16.63 2.49
N ALA A 133 11.79 -16.99 1.44
CA ALA A 133 11.81 -16.26 0.18
C ALA A 133 11.28 -14.83 0.34
N LEU A 134 10.19 -14.64 1.10
CA LEU A 134 9.62 -13.33 1.40
C LEU A 134 10.62 -12.45 2.16
N GLN A 135 11.24 -12.96 3.20
CA GLN A 135 12.26 -12.24 3.97
C GLN A 135 13.46 -11.83 3.11
N LYS A 136 13.91 -12.73 2.24
CA LYS A 136 15.00 -12.45 1.29
C LYS A 136 14.61 -11.39 0.25
N TYR A 137 13.35 -11.35 -0.16
CA TYR A 137 12.85 -10.35 -1.11
C TYR A 137 12.74 -8.95 -0.47
N LEU A 138 12.38 -8.90 0.81
CA LEU A 138 12.17 -7.66 1.56
C LEU A 138 13.46 -7.09 2.18
N GLY A 139 14.45 -7.91 2.38
CA GLY A 139 15.71 -7.56 3.03
C GLY A 139 16.81 -7.20 2.10
#